data_91c7b894b2094e94d69464fe1a9a51eb
#
_entry.id   91c7b894b2094e94d69464fe1a9a51eb
#
_cell.length_a   1.000
_cell.length_b   1.000
_cell.length_c   1.000
_cell.angle_alpha   90.00
_cell.angle_beta   90.00
_cell.angle_gamma   90.00
#
_symmetry.space_group_name_H-M   'P 1'
#
loop_
_entity.id
_entity.type
_entity.pdbx_description
1 polymer ?
#
loop_
_entity_poly.entity_id
_entity_poly.type
_entity_poly.pdbx_seq_one_letter_code
_entity_poly.pdbx_strand_id
1 'polypeptide(L)'
;MPSPADEYRLRLDTRRTLHAELSRRDRRHSDARLATFGLFVALLAFGWAGWVSYWLLVVPVVAFGVLVQRHDRVIRARDAAARAIAFYERGLARIDDRWPGTGEPGERFGEDHHPYANDLDLFGHGSLFELLSIARTQSGEATLARWLKAPATPHEIDERQQGVAELTPALDLREALSLAGTDVRAGVNGDALLAWAEDAPMLSPMWLRWVAAAITAVVVITMIAWLQADIERPLLIALAIQVVFAWPQQKRVERALHRADAAAHDLDILGHLLEQLEPQRFSSPRLAALHRALAAEGVVASRAIRTLHRLVELHDWQDNLFFLMFSAPLMWGTHVAWAMEAWRRVHGRRIRQWLDAAAEFEAFSSLSAYRFEHPGDPFPTIVSSPDGQRVEALYDGMDLGHPLLPAARTVRNDVRLGHDPALFIVSGSNMSGKSTLLRTVGVNAVLALAGAPVRAASLRLSPLAIGATLRIQDSLLEGRSRFYAEITRIRELADLAAGPVPLLFLLDELFHGTNSHDRLVGSSGVLRGLLDRGAIGLITTHDLALTAIARALAPRAANVHFDDTFDGREIRFDYRLKPGPVTHSNAIALMRAVGLDVPETQG
;
A
#
# COMPACT_ATOMS: atom_id res chain seq x y z
N MET A 1 30.27 -2.01 2.02
CA MET A 1 29.15 -1.17 2.48
C MET A 1 28.66 -1.75 3.79
N PRO A 2 28.19 -0.95 4.76
CA PRO A 2 27.55 -1.48 5.97
C PRO A 2 26.37 -2.38 5.59
N SER A 3 26.05 -3.36 6.45
CA SER A 3 24.86 -4.18 6.21
C SER A 3 23.59 -3.31 6.31
N PRO A 4 22.49 -3.68 5.64
CA PRO A 4 21.21 -2.97 5.79
C PRO A 4 20.78 -2.81 7.25
N ALA A 5 21.02 -3.83 8.06
CA ALA A 5 20.72 -3.80 9.49
C ALA A 5 21.58 -2.75 10.24
N ASP A 6 22.86 -2.65 9.92
CA ASP A 6 23.75 -1.67 10.58
C ASP A 6 23.38 -0.24 10.18
N GLU A 7 23.03 0.01 8.92
CA GLU A 7 22.55 1.31 8.47
C GLU A 7 21.24 1.70 9.19
N TYR A 8 20.30 0.76 9.30
CA TYR A 8 19.05 1.02 10.02
C TYR A 8 19.28 1.27 11.52
N ARG A 9 20.18 0.52 12.19
CA ARG A 9 20.52 0.75 13.61
C ARG A 9 21.15 2.12 13.81
N LEU A 10 22.12 2.52 12.97
CA LEU A 10 22.77 3.81 13.05
C LEU A 10 21.76 4.97 12.95
N ARG A 11 20.85 4.89 11.98
CA ARG A 11 19.81 5.90 11.79
C ARG A 11 18.79 5.89 12.92
N LEU A 12 18.38 4.72 13.39
CA LEU A 12 17.49 4.55 14.52
C LEU A 12 18.04 5.25 15.79
N ASP A 13 19.32 5.03 16.10
CA ASP A 13 19.96 5.66 17.27
C ASP A 13 20.03 7.18 17.11
N THR A 14 20.30 7.67 15.91
CA THR A 14 20.26 9.11 15.59
C THR A 14 18.86 9.69 15.82
N ARG A 15 17.81 9.01 15.35
CA ARG A 15 16.41 9.45 15.50
C ARG A 15 15.94 9.36 16.96
N ARG A 16 16.38 8.35 17.72
CA ARG A 16 16.09 8.23 19.16
C ARG A 16 16.73 9.37 19.96
N THR A 17 17.98 9.73 19.64
CA THR A 17 18.67 10.86 20.26
C THR A 17 17.94 12.18 19.98
N LEU A 18 17.55 12.41 18.72
CA LEU A 18 16.78 13.58 18.32
C LEU A 18 15.41 13.64 19.02
N HIS A 19 14.69 12.52 19.07
CA HIS A 19 13.40 12.44 19.76
C HIS A 19 13.53 12.77 21.27
N ALA A 20 14.56 12.25 21.92
CA ALA A 20 14.82 12.54 23.35
C ALA A 20 15.14 14.02 23.58
N GLU A 21 15.90 14.67 22.68
CA GLU A 21 16.17 16.10 22.75
C GLU A 21 14.91 16.93 22.55
N LEU A 22 14.11 16.62 21.50
CA LEU A 22 12.86 17.30 21.21
C LEU A 22 11.85 17.13 22.36
N SER A 23 11.78 15.97 22.99
CA SER A 23 10.92 15.72 24.17
C SER A 23 11.33 16.55 25.39
N ARG A 24 12.62 16.84 25.55
CA ARG A 24 13.09 17.77 26.59
C ARG A 24 12.70 19.22 26.26
N ARG A 25 12.80 19.63 24.99
CA ARG A 25 12.39 20.97 24.52
C ARG A 25 10.88 21.15 24.64
N ASP A 26 10.09 20.14 24.32
CA ASP A 26 8.63 20.11 24.47
C ASP A 26 8.22 20.41 25.91
N ARG A 27 8.80 19.72 26.90
CA ARG A 27 8.54 19.99 28.32
C ARG A 27 8.91 21.43 28.72
N ARG A 28 10.06 21.93 28.27
CA ARG A 28 10.48 23.32 28.59
C ARG A 28 9.51 24.36 27.97
N HIS A 29 9.00 24.13 26.78
CA HIS A 29 7.99 25.02 26.18
C HIS A 29 6.65 24.91 26.90
N SER A 30 6.24 23.73 27.33
CA SER A 30 5.04 23.53 28.15
C SER A 30 5.14 24.30 29.47
N ASP A 31 6.26 24.17 30.18
CA ASP A 31 6.50 24.87 31.45
C ASP A 31 6.53 26.40 31.25
N ALA A 32 7.16 26.88 30.15
CA ALA A 32 7.20 28.29 29.83
C ALA A 32 5.80 28.86 29.50
N ARG A 33 4.95 28.09 28.79
CA ARG A 33 3.55 28.48 28.53
C ARG A 33 2.76 28.58 29.84
N LEU A 34 2.91 27.61 30.74
CA LEU A 34 2.26 27.61 32.05
C LEU A 34 2.69 28.83 32.87
N ALA A 35 4.00 29.12 32.92
CA ALA A 35 4.55 30.29 33.61
C ALA A 35 4.03 31.61 33.02
N THR A 36 3.97 31.71 31.68
CA THR A 36 3.45 32.91 31.00
C THR A 36 1.96 33.11 31.25
N PHE A 37 1.18 32.01 31.28
CA PHE A 37 -0.23 32.07 31.67
C PHE A 37 -0.42 32.46 33.13
N GLY A 38 0.40 31.92 34.06
CA GLY A 38 0.40 32.32 35.46
C GLY A 38 0.72 33.80 35.64
N LEU A 39 1.71 34.31 34.87
CA LEU A 39 2.03 35.76 34.86
C LEU A 39 0.87 36.61 34.35
N PHE A 40 0.19 36.16 33.30
CA PHE A 40 -1.00 36.82 32.76
C PHE A 40 -2.11 36.93 33.83
N VAL A 41 -2.41 35.83 34.53
CA VAL A 41 -3.42 35.80 35.61
C VAL A 41 -3.01 36.72 36.78
N ALA A 42 -1.76 36.72 37.17
CA ALA A 42 -1.25 37.60 38.23
C ALA A 42 -1.36 39.10 37.85
N LEU A 43 -0.94 39.47 36.63
CA LEU A 43 -1.06 40.83 36.13
C LEU A 43 -2.53 41.29 36.00
N LEU A 44 -3.43 40.38 35.59
CA LEU A 44 -4.86 40.63 35.55
C LEU A 44 -5.43 40.94 36.96
N ALA A 45 -5.05 40.13 37.97
CA ALA A 45 -5.46 40.35 39.34
C ALA A 45 -4.91 41.70 39.91
N PHE A 46 -3.63 42.01 39.64
CA PHE A 46 -3.04 43.29 40.04
C PHE A 46 -3.63 44.49 39.29
N GLY A 47 -4.01 44.33 38.01
CA GLY A 47 -4.74 45.34 37.26
C GLY A 47 -6.11 45.62 37.86
N TRP A 48 -6.83 44.58 38.27
CA TRP A 48 -8.13 44.71 38.93
C TRP A 48 -7.99 45.38 40.30
N ALA A 49 -6.90 45.12 41.00
CA ALA A 49 -6.59 45.81 42.29
C ALA A 49 -6.12 47.27 42.08
N GLY A 50 -5.97 47.76 40.84
CA GLY A 50 -5.50 49.09 40.52
C GLY A 50 -3.99 49.32 40.67
N TRP A 51 -3.19 48.26 40.84
CA TRP A 51 -1.74 48.38 41.10
C TRP A 51 -0.91 48.45 39.80
N VAL A 52 -1.42 47.93 38.67
CA VAL A 52 -0.72 47.95 37.39
C VAL A 52 -1.67 48.30 36.24
N SER A 53 -1.13 48.87 35.15
CA SER A 53 -1.91 49.21 33.95
C SER A 53 -2.24 47.94 33.16
N TYR A 54 -3.48 47.86 32.65
CA TYR A 54 -3.92 46.77 31.77
C TYR A 54 -3.11 46.60 30.47
N TRP A 55 -2.40 47.64 30.01
CA TRP A 55 -1.49 47.55 28.88
C TRP A 55 -0.36 46.56 29.07
N LEU A 56 0.02 46.24 30.33
CA LEU A 56 1.03 45.23 30.63
C LEU A 56 0.58 43.80 30.30
N LEU A 57 -0.74 43.58 30.15
CA LEU A 57 -1.28 42.27 29.73
C LEU A 57 -0.92 41.92 28.27
N VAL A 58 -0.61 42.91 27.44
CA VAL A 58 -0.19 42.70 26.06
C VAL A 58 1.10 41.87 25.99
N VAL A 59 2.03 42.08 26.94
CA VAL A 59 3.32 41.38 26.96
C VAL A 59 3.17 39.86 27.11
N PRO A 60 2.48 39.31 28.14
CA PRO A 60 2.30 37.87 28.26
C PRO A 60 1.41 37.27 27.16
N VAL A 61 0.46 38.06 26.61
CA VAL A 61 -0.38 37.58 25.48
C VAL A 61 0.48 37.36 24.23
N VAL A 62 1.32 38.35 23.87
CA VAL A 62 2.23 38.23 22.71
C VAL A 62 3.25 37.11 22.96
N ALA A 63 3.86 37.04 24.16
CA ALA A 63 4.80 36.00 24.52
C ALA A 63 4.17 34.62 24.45
N PHE A 64 2.94 34.47 24.93
CA PHE A 64 2.19 33.22 24.84
C PHE A 64 1.92 32.81 23.38
N GLY A 65 1.51 33.73 22.52
CA GLY A 65 1.31 33.46 21.10
C GLY A 65 2.59 32.98 20.39
N VAL A 66 3.74 33.63 20.69
CA VAL A 66 5.04 33.20 20.14
C VAL A 66 5.44 31.81 20.70
N LEU A 67 5.20 31.57 21.98
CA LEU A 67 5.49 30.26 22.61
C LEU A 67 4.62 29.16 22.02
N VAL A 68 3.34 29.40 21.74
CA VAL A 68 2.45 28.43 21.09
C VAL A 68 3.01 28.04 19.73
N GLN A 69 3.32 29.02 18.85
CA GLN A 69 3.87 28.74 17.52
C GLN A 69 5.20 27.97 17.57
N ARG A 70 6.08 28.30 18.52
CA ARG A 70 7.36 27.56 18.68
C ARG A 70 7.13 26.17 19.22
N HIS A 71 6.21 26.00 20.16
CA HIS A 71 5.86 24.71 20.75
C HIS A 71 5.28 23.78 19.69
N ASP A 72 4.36 24.24 18.85
CA ASP A 72 3.76 23.44 17.77
C ASP A 72 4.81 22.92 16.76
N ARG A 73 5.85 23.74 16.47
CA ARG A 73 6.98 23.26 15.66
C ARG A 73 7.78 22.15 16.33
N VAL A 74 7.99 22.26 17.66
CA VAL A 74 8.71 21.23 18.44
C VAL A 74 7.90 19.94 18.51
N ILE A 75 6.59 20.02 18.74
CA ILE A 75 5.69 18.87 18.75
C ILE A 75 5.74 18.16 17.41
N ARG A 76 5.55 18.88 16.29
CA ARG A 76 5.60 18.29 14.93
C ARG A 76 6.95 17.63 14.65
N ALA A 77 8.06 18.24 15.04
CA ALA A 77 9.39 17.66 14.85
C ALA A 77 9.60 16.40 15.74
N ARG A 78 9.10 16.40 16.98
CA ARG A 78 9.15 15.25 17.89
C ARG A 78 8.35 14.08 17.31
N ASP A 79 7.14 14.34 16.83
CA ASP A 79 6.26 13.31 16.29
C ASP A 79 6.80 12.76 14.95
N ALA A 80 7.44 13.60 14.13
CA ALA A 80 8.17 13.14 12.95
C ALA A 80 9.35 12.22 13.33
N ALA A 81 10.11 12.57 14.39
CA ALA A 81 11.19 11.71 14.88
C ALA A 81 10.65 10.37 15.44
N ALA A 82 9.50 10.37 16.12
CA ALA A 82 8.85 9.15 16.61
C ALA A 82 8.42 8.24 15.43
N ARG A 83 7.87 8.82 14.36
CA ARG A 83 7.52 8.05 13.14
C ARG A 83 8.76 7.48 12.45
N ALA A 84 9.86 8.24 12.40
CA ALA A 84 11.13 7.75 11.86
C ALA A 84 11.68 6.57 12.68
N ILE A 85 11.57 6.61 14.01
CA ILE A 85 11.91 5.48 14.86
C ILE A 85 11.10 4.25 14.48
N ALA A 86 9.77 4.38 14.37
CA ALA A 86 8.89 3.28 14.00
C ALA A 86 9.20 2.72 12.58
N PHE A 87 9.58 3.59 11.63
CA PHE A 87 10.01 3.17 10.29
C PHE A 87 11.23 2.25 10.36
N TYR A 88 12.30 2.65 11.09
CA TYR A 88 13.51 1.83 11.22
C TYR A 88 13.30 0.58 12.06
N GLU A 89 12.52 0.64 13.15
CA GLU A 89 12.18 -0.52 13.97
C GLU A 89 11.43 -1.58 13.16
N ARG A 90 10.48 -1.14 12.32
CA ARG A 90 9.75 -2.03 11.40
C ARG A 90 10.66 -2.60 10.31
N GLY A 91 11.59 -1.81 9.76
CA GLY A 91 12.60 -2.30 8.81
C GLY A 91 13.51 -3.36 9.44
N LEU A 92 13.98 -3.14 10.67
CA LEU A 92 14.76 -4.14 11.42
C LEU A 92 13.93 -5.40 11.71
N ALA A 93 12.64 -5.26 12.05
CA ALA A 93 11.76 -6.41 12.25
C ALA A 93 11.62 -7.25 10.98
N ARG A 94 11.61 -6.63 9.77
CA ARG A 94 11.60 -7.37 8.50
C ARG A 94 12.91 -8.10 8.26
N ILE A 95 14.05 -7.46 8.50
CA ILE A 95 15.37 -8.10 8.36
C ILE A 95 15.53 -9.27 9.33
N ASP A 96 15.00 -9.15 10.54
CA ASP A 96 15.10 -10.16 11.60
C ASP A 96 13.97 -11.22 11.54
N ASP A 97 13.19 -11.27 10.48
CA ASP A 97 12.03 -12.19 10.30
C ASP A 97 10.96 -12.10 11.42
N ARG A 98 10.82 -10.90 12.07
CA ARG A 98 9.87 -10.62 13.16
C ARG A 98 8.77 -9.64 12.74
N TRP A 99 8.51 -9.54 11.45
CA TRP A 99 7.60 -8.59 10.83
C TRP A 99 6.11 -8.95 10.89
N PRO A 100 5.66 -10.25 10.98
CA PRO A 100 4.23 -10.56 10.97
C PRO A 100 3.48 -9.84 12.10
N GLY A 101 2.37 -9.18 11.75
CA GLY A 101 1.57 -8.37 12.69
C GLY A 101 2.10 -6.95 12.91
N THR A 102 3.20 -6.53 12.27
CA THR A 102 3.74 -5.16 12.41
C THR A 102 3.32 -4.22 11.28
N GLY A 103 2.77 -4.77 10.20
CA GLY A 103 2.41 -4.08 8.97
C GLY A 103 0.90 -3.91 8.76
N GLU A 104 0.56 -3.33 7.62
CA GLU A 104 -0.81 -3.32 7.10
C GLU A 104 -1.07 -4.65 6.40
N PRO A 105 -2.04 -5.46 6.83
CA PRO A 105 -2.27 -6.80 6.26
C PRO A 105 -2.92 -6.76 4.86
N GLY A 106 -3.55 -5.66 4.48
CA GLY A 106 -4.18 -5.50 3.17
C GLY A 106 -5.41 -6.38 2.95
N GLU A 107 -6.10 -6.83 4.01
CA GLU A 107 -7.26 -7.73 3.92
C GLU A 107 -8.34 -7.22 2.98
N ARG A 108 -8.53 -5.90 2.90
CA ARG A 108 -9.50 -5.25 1.99
C ARG A 108 -9.24 -5.49 0.50
N PHE A 109 -8.05 -5.93 0.12
CA PHE A 109 -7.68 -6.26 -1.26
C PHE A 109 -7.87 -7.73 -1.59
N GLY A 110 -8.24 -8.56 -0.60
CA GLY A 110 -8.59 -9.96 -0.79
C GLY A 110 -9.85 -10.09 -1.66
N GLU A 111 -9.82 -11.02 -2.60
CA GLU A 111 -10.93 -11.36 -3.49
C GLU A 111 -11.11 -12.88 -3.49
N ASP A 112 -12.30 -13.35 -3.14
CA ASP A 112 -12.57 -14.80 -2.98
C ASP A 112 -12.35 -15.60 -4.26
N HIS A 113 -12.61 -14.99 -5.42
CA HIS A 113 -12.49 -15.64 -6.73
C HIS A 113 -11.20 -15.27 -7.49
N HIS A 114 -10.22 -14.63 -6.84
CA HIS A 114 -8.96 -14.31 -7.51
C HIS A 114 -8.17 -15.59 -7.85
N PRO A 115 -7.56 -15.70 -9.06
CA PRO A 115 -6.89 -16.95 -9.49
C PRO A 115 -5.79 -17.49 -8.59
N TYR A 116 -5.18 -16.69 -7.70
CA TYR A 116 -4.06 -17.12 -6.86
C TYR A 116 -3.90 -16.35 -5.54
N ALA A 117 -4.60 -15.21 -5.34
CA ALA A 117 -4.28 -14.32 -4.23
C ALA A 117 -4.43 -14.98 -2.85
N ASN A 118 -5.51 -15.72 -2.62
CA ASN A 118 -5.77 -16.41 -1.36
C ASN A 118 -4.89 -17.64 -1.19
N ASP A 119 -4.60 -18.36 -2.30
CA ASP A 119 -3.78 -19.56 -2.29
C ASP A 119 -2.31 -19.28 -1.99
N LEU A 120 -1.82 -18.11 -2.42
CA LEU A 120 -0.43 -17.68 -2.26
C LEU A 120 -0.20 -16.73 -1.09
N ASP A 121 -1.18 -16.55 -0.20
CA ASP A 121 -1.07 -15.69 0.97
C ASP A 121 -0.66 -14.23 0.61
N LEU A 122 -1.28 -13.65 -0.43
CA LEU A 122 -0.92 -12.30 -0.84
C LEU A 122 -1.43 -11.24 0.14
N PHE A 123 -2.59 -11.45 0.77
CA PHE A 123 -3.23 -10.50 1.68
C PHE A 123 -3.63 -11.18 2.99
N GLY A 124 -3.74 -10.41 4.05
CA GLY A 124 -4.04 -10.88 5.39
C GLY A 124 -2.80 -10.87 6.30
N HIS A 125 -2.97 -11.33 7.52
CA HIS A 125 -1.89 -11.40 8.51
C HIS A 125 -0.78 -12.38 8.05
N GLY A 126 0.48 -11.95 8.13
CA GLY A 126 1.63 -12.75 7.70
C GLY A 126 1.75 -12.89 6.16
N SER A 127 1.11 -12.01 5.42
CA SER A 127 1.03 -12.06 3.95
C SER A 127 2.19 -11.37 3.24
N LEU A 128 2.26 -11.58 1.91
CA LEU A 128 3.24 -10.90 1.07
C LEU A 128 3.03 -9.37 1.08
N PHE A 129 1.79 -8.91 1.06
CA PHE A 129 1.48 -7.48 1.12
C PHE A 129 1.96 -6.86 2.43
N GLU A 130 1.72 -7.51 3.57
CA GLU A 130 2.19 -7.03 4.88
C GLU A 130 3.71 -6.95 4.95
N LEU A 131 4.43 -7.91 4.36
CA LEU A 131 5.90 -7.89 4.27
C LEU A 131 6.40 -6.69 3.45
N LEU A 132 5.77 -6.42 2.30
CA LEU A 132 6.26 -5.45 1.33
C LEU A 132 5.82 -4.02 1.62
N SER A 133 4.56 -3.79 2.05
CA SER A 133 3.95 -2.47 2.06
C SER A 133 4.57 -1.54 3.11
N ILE A 134 5.12 -0.41 2.65
CA ILE A 134 5.45 0.76 3.49
C ILE A 134 4.63 1.99 3.06
N ALA A 135 3.65 1.80 2.17
CA ALA A 135 2.78 2.87 1.71
C ALA A 135 2.01 3.52 2.86
N ARG A 136 1.70 4.81 2.73
CA ARG A 136 1.01 5.62 3.74
C ARG A 136 -0.39 6.00 3.29
N THR A 137 -0.64 6.01 1.98
CA THR A 137 -1.94 6.34 1.41
C THR A 137 -2.66 5.07 0.95
N GLN A 138 -4.01 5.12 0.98
CA GLN A 138 -4.83 4.03 0.42
C GLN A 138 -4.57 3.80 -1.07
N SER A 139 -4.30 4.88 -1.81
CA SER A 139 -3.97 4.81 -3.24
C SER A 139 -2.63 4.11 -3.47
N GLY A 140 -1.61 4.37 -2.64
CA GLY A 140 -0.32 3.68 -2.68
C GLY A 140 -0.45 2.20 -2.37
N GLU A 141 -1.20 1.85 -1.32
CA GLU A 141 -1.51 0.47 -0.97
C GLU A 141 -2.30 -0.24 -2.08
N ALA A 142 -3.32 0.40 -2.65
CA ALA A 142 -4.10 -0.14 -3.76
C ALA A 142 -3.24 -0.36 -5.01
N THR A 143 -2.26 0.52 -5.27
CA THR A 143 -1.33 0.37 -6.39
C THR A 143 -0.41 -0.82 -6.20
N LEU A 144 0.18 -0.99 -5.01
CA LEU A 144 0.98 -2.18 -4.69
C LEU A 144 0.14 -3.46 -4.78
N ALA A 145 -1.07 -3.46 -4.21
CA ALA A 145 -1.98 -4.60 -4.27
C ALA A 145 -2.32 -4.98 -5.73
N ARG A 146 -2.60 -3.99 -6.58
CA ARG A 146 -2.85 -4.20 -8.01
C ARG A 146 -1.64 -4.81 -8.71
N TRP A 147 -0.40 -4.38 -8.39
CA TRP A 147 0.81 -4.95 -8.96
C TRP A 147 1.01 -6.42 -8.56
N LEU A 148 0.61 -6.80 -7.35
CA LEU A 148 0.67 -8.19 -6.88
C LEU A 148 -0.45 -9.08 -7.46
N LYS A 149 -1.61 -8.49 -7.80
CA LYS A 149 -2.77 -9.22 -8.35
C LYS A 149 -2.75 -9.40 -9.86
N ALA A 150 -1.98 -8.62 -10.58
CA ALA A 150 -1.96 -8.67 -12.05
C ALA A 150 -0.53 -8.68 -12.59
N PRO A 151 -0.16 -9.68 -13.43
CA PRO A 151 1.09 -9.68 -14.15
C PRO A 151 1.23 -8.43 -15.02
N ALA A 152 2.38 -7.77 -14.94
CA ALA A 152 2.70 -6.64 -15.80
C ALA A 152 3.26 -7.11 -17.15
N THR A 153 3.26 -6.23 -18.15
CA THR A 153 3.94 -6.49 -19.42
C THR A 153 5.46 -6.52 -19.23
N PRO A 154 6.23 -7.20 -20.08
CA PRO A 154 7.69 -7.24 -19.96
C PRO A 154 8.34 -5.86 -19.92
N HIS A 155 7.82 -4.91 -20.68
CA HIS A 155 8.29 -3.53 -20.67
C HIS A 155 8.03 -2.84 -19.33
N GLU A 156 6.82 -2.98 -18.78
CA GLU A 156 6.49 -2.42 -17.47
C GLU A 156 7.31 -3.07 -16.35
N ILE A 157 7.60 -4.37 -16.45
CA ILE A 157 8.45 -5.07 -15.47
C ILE A 157 9.85 -4.48 -15.50
N ASP A 158 10.45 -4.29 -16.68
CA ASP A 158 11.77 -3.68 -16.84
C ASP A 158 11.81 -2.24 -16.29
N GLU A 159 10.83 -1.41 -16.63
CA GLU A 159 10.69 -0.06 -16.06
C GLU A 159 10.55 -0.08 -14.53
N ARG A 160 9.79 -1.03 -13.98
CA ARG A 160 9.65 -1.17 -12.53
C ARG A 160 10.95 -1.62 -11.88
N GLN A 161 11.67 -2.59 -12.43
CA GLN A 161 12.96 -3.03 -11.93
C GLN A 161 13.99 -1.88 -11.91
N GLN A 162 14.04 -1.08 -12.97
CA GLN A 162 14.90 0.10 -13.04
C GLN A 162 14.52 1.13 -11.97
N GLY A 163 13.23 1.41 -11.79
CA GLY A 163 12.74 2.33 -10.76
C GLY A 163 13.02 1.85 -9.33
N VAL A 164 12.81 0.56 -9.07
CA VAL A 164 13.14 -0.07 -7.79
C VAL A 164 14.65 -0.01 -7.52
N ALA A 165 15.47 -0.29 -8.52
CA ALA A 165 16.94 -0.23 -8.40
C ALA A 165 17.41 1.19 -8.07
N GLU A 166 16.84 2.22 -8.73
CA GLU A 166 17.17 3.62 -8.49
C GLU A 166 16.77 4.09 -7.09
N LEU A 167 15.59 3.70 -6.58
CA LEU A 167 15.11 4.09 -5.26
C LEU A 167 15.73 3.26 -4.12
N THR A 168 16.34 2.11 -4.40
CA THR A 168 16.93 1.24 -3.36
C THR A 168 17.96 1.98 -2.49
N PRO A 169 18.94 2.73 -3.02
CA PRO A 169 19.88 3.49 -2.20
C PRO A 169 19.29 4.78 -1.61
N ALA A 170 18.15 5.26 -2.10
CA ALA A 170 17.55 6.53 -1.71
C ALA A 170 16.79 6.43 -0.36
N LEU A 171 17.49 5.99 0.71
CA LEU A 171 16.88 5.75 2.01
C LEU A 171 16.30 7.02 2.64
N ASP A 172 16.93 8.18 2.44
CA ASP A 172 16.43 9.47 2.96
C ASP A 172 15.08 9.82 2.33
N LEU A 173 14.92 9.60 1.02
CA LEU A 173 13.65 9.83 0.34
C LEU A 173 12.57 8.84 0.83
N ARG A 174 12.91 7.54 0.97
CA ARG A 174 11.96 6.52 1.47
C ARG A 174 11.53 6.81 2.91
N GLU A 175 12.46 7.25 3.77
CA GLU A 175 12.12 7.74 5.11
C GLU A 175 11.18 8.95 5.01
N ALA A 176 11.52 9.99 4.23
CA ALA A 176 10.71 11.19 4.10
C ALA A 176 9.29 10.89 3.61
N LEU A 177 9.12 10.01 2.62
CA LEU A 177 7.81 9.56 2.13
C LEU A 177 7.03 8.80 3.22
N SER A 178 7.70 7.95 4.00
CA SER A 178 7.04 7.22 5.09
C SER A 178 6.64 8.12 6.27
N LEU A 179 7.24 9.31 6.40
CA LEU A 179 6.91 10.29 7.43
C LEU A 179 5.83 11.28 6.99
N ALA A 180 5.55 11.35 5.68
CA ALA A 180 4.52 12.24 5.15
C ALA A 180 3.14 11.82 5.69
N GLY A 181 2.42 12.78 6.27
CA GLY A 181 1.12 12.54 6.91
C GLY A 181 1.20 12.27 8.42
N THR A 182 0.35 12.96 9.16
CA THR A 182 0.10 12.70 10.57
C THR A 182 -1.04 11.68 10.67
N ASP A 183 -0.89 10.63 11.47
CA ASP A 183 -1.97 9.72 11.93
C ASP A 183 -2.93 9.10 10.91
N VAL A 184 -2.52 8.89 9.67
CA VAL A 184 -3.46 8.51 8.63
C VAL A 184 -3.40 7.02 8.28
N ARG A 185 -3.75 6.20 9.22
CA ARG A 185 -4.47 4.94 8.92
C ARG A 185 -5.98 5.16 8.76
N ALA A 186 -6.49 6.32 9.10
CA ALA A 186 -7.87 6.76 8.86
C ALA A 186 -7.95 7.50 7.51
N GLY A 187 -7.80 6.71 6.42
CA GLY A 187 -8.44 6.94 5.15
C GLY A 187 -8.33 8.31 4.48
N VAL A 188 -7.23 8.61 3.78
CA VAL A 188 -7.39 9.42 2.56
C VAL A 188 -8.30 8.61 1.64
N ASN A 189 -9.56 9.00 1.59
CA ASN A 189 -10.51 8.41 0.65
C ASN A 189 -10.24 9.03 -0.73
N GLY A 190 -9.28 8.45 -1.46
CA GLY A 190 -8.92 8.92 -2.80
C GLY A 190 -10.11 9.03 -3.74
N ASP A 191 -11.09 8.14 -3.60
CA ASP A 191 -12.32 8.16 -4.42
C ASP A 191 -13.21 9.34 -4.06
N ALA A 192 -13.37 9.67 -2.77
CA ALA A 192 -14.14 10.83 -2.33
C ALA A 192 -13.46 12.14 -2.75
N LEU A 193 -12.13 12.18 -2.65
CA LEU A 193 -11.33 13.31 -3.12
C LEU A 193 -11.47 13.52 -4.64
N LEU A 194 -11.39 12.44 -5.43
CA LEU A 194 -11.57 12.48 -6.88
C LEU A 194 -13.01 12.86 -7.24
N ALA A 195 -14.00 12.30 -6.56
CA ALA A 195 -15.40 12.67 -6.76
C ALA A 195 -15.62 14.17 -6.50
N TRP A 196 -15.04 14.72 -5.41
CA TRP A 196 -15.08 16.16 -5.15
C TRP A 196 -14.36 16.97 -6.25
N ALA A 197 -13.19 16.52 -6.67
CA ALA A 197 -12.37 17.23 -7.65
C ALA A 197 -13.03 17.32 -9.04
N GLU A 198 -13.72 16.25 -9.45
CA GLU A 198 -14.35 16.09 -10.76
C GLU A 198 -15.84 16.49 -10.80
N ASP A 199 -16.45 16.75 -9.63
CA ASP A 199 -17.88 17.13 -9.52
C ASP A 199 -18.19 18.45 -10.24
N ALA A 200 -19.46 18.59 -10.63
CA ALA A 200 -19.92 19.83 -11.27
C ALA A 200 -19.75 21.04 -10.36
N PRO A 201 -19.45 22.23 -10.91
CA PRO A 201 -19.30 23.46 -10.14
C PRO A 201 -20.56 23.79 -9.32
N MET A 202 -20.42 23.87 -7.99
CA MET A 202 -21.55 24.18 -7.10
C MET A 202 -21.92 25.65 -7.12
N LEU A 203 -20.91 26.50 -7.29
CA LEU A 203 -21.06 27.95 -7.37
C LEU A 203 -20.90 28.39 -8.82
N SER A 204 -22.00 28.69 -9.48
CA SER A 204 -22.08 29.09 -10.87
C SER A 204 -23.21 30.11 -11.06
N PRO A 205 -23.04 31.10 -11.95
CA PRO A 205 -21.87 31.41 -12.76
C PRO A 205 -20.78 32.20 -12.00
N MET A 206 -19.50 32.07 -12.40
CA MET A 206 -18.33 32.64 -11.70
C MET A 206 -18.33 34.18 -11.62
N TRP A 207 -19.05 34.91 -12.49
CA TRP A 207 -19.10 36.35 -12.42
C TRP A 207 -19.79 36.87 -11.14
N LEU A 208 -20.64 36.03 -10.48
CA LEU A 208 -21.28 36.38 -9.21
C LEU A 208 -20.26 36.67 -8.09
N ARG A 209 -19.05 36.16 -8.17
CA ARG A 209 -17.97 36.49 -7.23
C ARG A 209 -17.62 37.97 -7.22
N TRP A 210 -17.67 38.61 -8.41
CA TRP A 210 -17.40 40.01 -8.55
C TRP A 210 -18.55 40.86 -8.02
N VAL A 211 -19.79 40.38 -8.16
CA VAL A 211 -20.96 41.01 -7.53
C VAL A 211 -20.86 40.96 -6.01
N ALA A 212 -20.47 39.80 -5.47
CA ALA A 212 -20.22 39.65 -4.04
C ALA A 212 -19.14 40.63 -3.55
N ALA A 213 -18.03 40.75 -4.30
CA ALA A 213 -16.95 41.68 -3.98
C ALA A 213 -17.40 43.14 -4.02
N ALA A 214 -18.20 43.53 -5.02
CA ALA A 214 -18.76 44.86 -5.12
C ALA A 214 -19.72 45.20 -3.94
N ILE A 215 -20.59 44.25 -3.59
CA ILE A 215 -21.50 44.43 -2.43
C ILE A 215 -20.68 44.56 -1.15
N THR A 216 -19.68 43.69 -0.91
CA THR A 216 -18.80 43.79 0.26
C THR A 216 -18.06 45.17 0.30
N ALA A 217 -17.55 45.63 -0.83
CA ALA A 217 -16.90 46.96 -0.90
C ALA A 217 -17.87 48.11 -0.51
N VAL A 218 -19.12 48.04 -0.99
CA VAL A 218 -20.15 49.01 -0.62
C VAL A 218 -20.46 48.97 0.88
N VAL A 219 -20.59 47.76 1.46
CA VAL A 219 -20.81 47.57 2.91
C VAL A 219 -19.65 48.17 3.71
N VAL A 220 -18.41 47.91 3.31
CA VAL A 220 -17.22 48.47 3.99
C VAL A 220 -17.18 50.00 3.90
N ILE A 221 -17.46 50.58 2.73
CA ILE A 221 -17.47 52.04 2.53
C ILE A 221 -18.57 52.66 3.39
N THR A 222 -19.77 52.10 3.39
CA THR A 222 -20.89 52.62 4.19
C THR A 222 -20.67 52.43 5.68
N MET A 223 -19.98 51.37 6.09
CA MET A 223 -19.58 51.17 7.49
C MET A 223 -18.57 52.21 7.96
N ILE A 224 -17.58 52.56 7.12
CA ILE A 224 -16.62 53.64 7.40
C ILE A 224 -17.35 54.99 7.50
N ALA A 225 -18.29 55.25 6.60
CA ALA A 225 -19.09 56.46 6.62
C ALA A 225 -19.95 56.56 7.88
N TRP A 226 -20.52 55.47 8.34
CA TRP A 226 -21.25 55.41 9.62
C TRP A 226 -20.34 55.71 10.81
N LEU A 227 -19.14 55.10 10.86
CA LEU A 227 -18.20 55.32 11.96
C LEU A 227 -17.63 56.75 12.01
N GLN A 228 -17.51 57.43 10.87
CA GLN A 228 -16.91 58.79 10.80
C GLN A 228 -17.94 59.92 10.82
N ALA A 229 -19.12 59.70 10.24
CA ALA A 229 -20.11 60.75 10.00
C ALA A 229 -21.49 60.43 10.62
N ASP A 230 -21.63 59.31 11.35
CA ASP A 230 -22.87 58.84 11.98
C ASP A 230 -24.05 58.66 10.98
N ILE A 231 -23.70 58.29 9.71
CA ILE A 231 -24.69 58.10 8.63
C ILE A 231 -25.06 56.62 8.54
N GLU A 232 -26.12 56.19 9.22
CA GLU A 232 -26.49 54.77 9.32
C GLU A 232 -27.35 54.25 8.15
N ARG A 233 -28.20 55.07 7.52
CA ARG A 233 -29.15 54.64 6.47
C ARG A 233 -28.48 53.91 5.28
N PRO A 234 -27.39 54.42 4.69
CA PRO A 234 -26.71 53.73 3.59
C PRO A 234 -26.19 52.33 4.00
N LEU A 235 -25.71 52.18 5.25
CA LEU A 235 -25.23 50.92 5.77
C LEU A 235 -26.36 49.90 5.87
N LEU A 236 -27.52 50.27 6.40
CA LEU A 236 -28.69 49.41 6.50
C LEU A 236 -29.19 48.96 5.13
N ILE A 237 -29.20 49.84 4.13
CA ILE A 237 -29.54 49.51 2.74
C ILE A 237 -28.53 48.54 2.15
N ALA A 238 -27.24 48.77 2.35
CA ALA A 238 -26.17 47.89 1.84
C ALA A 238 -26.25 46.51 2.46
N LEU A 239 -26.47 46.41 3.77
CA LEU A 239 -26.67 45.12 4.47
C LEU A 239 -27.95 44.39 4.00
N ALA A 240 -29.05 45.10 3.74
CA ALA A 240 -30.26 44.52 3.18
C ALA A 240 -30.01 43.92 1.78
N ILE A 241 -29.31 44.64 0.91
CA ILE A 241 -28.90 44.15 -0.42
C ILE A 241 -28.01 42.90 -0.27
N GLN A 242 -27.05 42.93 0.66
CA GLN A 242 -26.18 41.78 0.96
C GLN A 242 -26.96 40.56 1.37
N VAL A 243 -27.93 40.69 2.28
CA VAL A 243 -28.79 39.57 2.73
C VAL A 243 -29.59 38.98 1.57
N VAL A 244 -30.22 39.83 0.76
CA VAL A 244 -30.99 39.39 -0.43
C VAL A 244 -30.11 38.66 -1.42
N PHE A 245 -28.86 39.08 -1.59
CA PHE A 245 -27.90 38.41 -2.48
C PHE A 245 -27.37 37.10 -1.88
N ALA A 246 -27.06 37.07 -0.58
CA ALA A 246 -26.43 35.93 0.08
C ALA A 246 -27.43 34.77 0.37
N TRP A 247 -28.67 35.12 0.76
CA TRP A 247 -29.71 34.17 1.18
C TRP A 247 -29.91 32.96 0.22
N PRO A 248 -30.15 33.16 -1.10
CA PRO A 248 -30.37 32.06 -2.02
C PRO A 248 -29.12 31.19 -2.26
N GLN A 249 -27.93 31.70 -1.94
CA GLN A 249 -26.66 31.01 -2.15
C GLN A 249 -26.14 30.33 -0.89
N GLN A 250 -26.66 30.65 0.30
CA GLN A 250 -26.14 30.20 1.58
C GLN A 250 -25.96 28.67 1.63
N LYS A 251 -26.99 27.89 1.29
CA LYS A 251 -26.93 26.42 1.30
C LYS A 251 -25.92 25.85 0.30
N ARG A 252 -25.62 26.56 -0.80
CA ARG A 252 -24.63 26.14 -1.78
C ARG A 252 -23.21 26.45 -1.27
N VAL A 253 -23.03 27.62 -0.67
CA VAL A 253 -21.78 28.05 -0.05
C VAL A 253 -21.40 27.10 1.09
N GLU A 254 -22.30 26.83 2.03
CA GLU A 254 -22.07 25.88 3.13
C GLU A 254 -21.67 24.49 2.63
N ARG A 255 -22.39 23.95 1.64
CA ARG A 255 -22.05 22.65 1.03
C ARG A 255 -20.70 22.66 0.33
N ALA A 256 -20.36 23.74 -0.38
CA ALA A 256 -19.08 23.87 -1.06
C ALA A 256 -17.92 23.93 -0.07
N LEU A 257 -18.06 24.68 1.03
CA LEU A 257 -17.07 24.79 2.10
C LEU A 257 -16.86 23.45 2.81
N HIS A 258 -17.95 22.82 3.25
CA HIS A 258 -17.85 21.54 3.97
C HIS A 258 -17.22 20.41 3.15
N ARG A 259 -17.53 20.35 1.84
CA ARG A 259 -16.88 19.36 0.96
C ARG A 259 -15.42 19.70 0.67
N ALA A 260 -15.07 20.96 0.58
CA ALA A 260 -13.69 21.39 0.37
C ALA A 260 -12.83 21.18 1.62
N ASP A 261 -13.39 21.34 2.81
CA ASP A 261 -12.71 21.06 4.08
C ASP A 261 -12.34 19.57 4.20
N ALA A 262 -13.28 18.66 3.94
CA ALA A 262 -13.01 17.24 3.92
C ALA A 262 -11.90 16.88 2.90
N ALA A 263 -11.95 17.45 1.69
CA ALA A 263 -10.97 17.20 0.65
C ALA A 263 -9.58 17.79 0.98
N ALA A 264 -9.53 18.91 1.68
CA ALA A 264 -8.27 19.58 2.02
C ALA A 264 -7.41 18.76 2.99
N HIS A 265 -8.03 18.06 3.93
CA HIS A 265 -7.32 17.16 4.83
C HIS A 265 -6.60 16.03 4.07
N ASP A 266 -7.30 15.43 3.10
CA ASP A 266 -6.73 14.37 2.25
C ASP A 266 -5.62 14.91 1.34
N LEU A 267 -5.79 16.13 0.83
CA LEU A 267 -4.79 16.80 0.00
C LEU A 267 -3.55 17.24 0.78
N ASP A 268 -3.65 17.50 2.08
CA ASP A 268 -2.49 17.89 2.90
C ASP A 268 -1.44 16.79 2.92
N ILE A 269 -1.86 15.54 3.08
CA ILE A 269 -0.96 14.38 3.04
C ILE A 269 -0.31 14.24 1.67
N LEU A 270 -1.12 14.33 0.61
CA LEU A 270 -0.62 14.33 -0.75
C LEU A 270 0.38 15.48 -0.96
N GLY A 271 0.08 16.67 -0.46
CA GLY A 271 0.95 17.84 -0.51
C GLY A 271 2.33 17.59 0.10
N HIS A 272 2.37 16.97 1.28
CA HIS A 272 3.62 16.61 1.93
C HIS A 272 4.42 15.55 1.16
N LEU A 273 3.75 14.53 0.59
CA LEU A 273 4.41 13.55 -0.28
C LEU A 273 5.04 14.23 -1.50
N LEU A 274 4.30 15.12 -2.15
CA LEU A 274 4.76 15.82 -3.34
C LEU A 274 5.91 16.78 -3.05
N GLU A 275 5.92 17.44 -1.88
CA GLU A 275 7.03 18.27 -1.43
C GLU A 275 8.35 17.51 -1.33
N GLN A 276 8.31 16.21 -0.99
CA GLN A 276 9.51 15.37 -0.94
C GLN A 276 9.93 14.90 -2.33
N LEU A 277 9.00 14.71 -3.27
CA LEU A 277 9.26 14.21 -4.61
C LEU A 277 9.71 15.29 -5.59
N GLU A 278 9.15 16.48 -5.52
CA GLU A 278 9.38 17.58 -6.46
C GLU A 278 10.86 18.01 -6.60
N PRO A 279 11.68 18.07 -5.52
CA PRO A 279 13.09 18.46 -5.64
C PRO A 279 13.99 17.34 -6.18
N GLN A 280 13.49 16.12 -6.28
CA GLN A 280 14.28 14.97 -6.70
C GLN A 280 14.50 14.96 -8.22
N ARG A 281 15.53 14.23 -8.65
CA ARG A 281 15.80 13.96 -10.06
C ARG A 281 15.90 12.46 -10.25
N PHE A 282 15.18 11.95 -11.23
CA PHE A 282 15.12 10.53 -11.52
C PHE A 282 15.66 10.25 -12.91
N SER A 283 16.43 9.16 -13.02
CA SER A 283 17.06 8.71 -14.27
C SER A 283 16.26 7.61 -14.95
N SER A 284 15.58 6.74 -14.20
CA SER A 284 14.75 5.68 -14.77
C SER A 284 13.53 6.25 -15.51
N PRO A 285 13.17 5.68 -16.67
CA PRO A 285 12.12 6.23 -17.53
C PRO A 285 10.79 6.42 -16.80
N ARG A 286 10.37 5.44 -16.01
CA ARG A 286 9.09 5.49 -15.28
C ARG A 286 9.07 6.54 -14.19
N LEU A 287 10.08 6.58 -13.32
CA LEU A 287 10.15 7.58 -12.25
C LEU A 287 10.28 9.01 -12.82
N ALA A 288 11.05 9.19 -13.91
CA ALA A 288 11.14 10.46 -14.60
C ALA A 288 9.81 10.88 -15.25
N ALA A 289 9.02 9.92 -15.77
CA ALA A 289 7.69 10.21 -16.31
C ALA A 289 6.71 10.61 -15.19
N LEU A 290 6.69 9.89 -14.07
CA LEU A 290 5.88 10.24 -12.90
C LEU A 290 6.26 11.62 -12.35
N HIS A 291 7.56 11.90 -12.21
CA HIS A 291 8.02 13.20 -11.74
C HIS A 291 7.60 14.35 -12.68
N ARG A 292 7.66 14.15 -14.00
CA ARG A 292 7.14 15.13 -14.97
C ARG A 292 5.64 15.35 -14.84
N ALA A 293 4.87 14.32 -14.52
CA ALA A 293 3.43 14.43 -14.29
C ALA A 293 3.10 15.32 -13.09
N LEU A 294 3.98 15.40 -12.07
CA LEU A 294 3.82 16.29 -10.91
C LEU A 294 4.02 17.76 -11.26
N ALA A 295 4.87 18.06 -12.25
CA ALA A 295 5.22 19.43 -12.68
C ALA A 295 4.56 19.83 -14.02
N ALA A 296 3.51 19.13 -14.45
CA ALA A 296 2.88 19.39 -15.74
C ALA A 296 2.34 20.83 -15.86
N GLU A 297 2.56 21.44 -17.03
CA GLU A 297 2.11 22.82 -17.38
C GLU A 297 2.63 23.94 -16.45
N GLY A 298 3.81 23.76 -15.83
CA GLY A 298 4.45 24.82 -15.02
C GLY A 298 3.79 25.04 -13.65
N VAL A 299 2.89 24.17 -13.22
CA VAL A 299 2.28 24.20 -11.89
C VAL A 299 3.00 23.24 -10.97
N VAL A 300 3.53 23.74 -9.87
CA VAL A 300 4.10 22.94 -8.78
C VAL A 300 2.94 22.41 -7.92
N ALA A 301 2.73 21.11 -7.93
CA ALA A 301 1.56 20.46 -7.32
C ALA A 301 1.46 20.76 -5.81
N SER A 302 2.57 20.67 -5.06
CA SER A 302 2.61 20.99 -3.63
C SER A 302 2.22 22.44 -3.34
N ARG A 303 2.60 23.39 -4.22
CA ARG A 303 2.21 24.80 -4.08
C ARG A 303 0.72 25.00 -4.32
N ALA A 304 0.15 24.32 -5.30
CA ALA A 304 -1.28 24.37 -5.56
C ALA A 304 -2.08 23.86 -4.35
N ILE A 305 -1.68 22.72 -3.79
CA ILE A 305 -2.30 22.13 -2.60
C ILE A 305 -2.18 23.05 -1.38
N ARG A 306 -1.00 23.61 -1.12
CA ARG A 306 -0.82 24.63 -0.05
C ARG A 306 -1.73 25.83 -0.21
N THR A 307 -2.03 26.23 -1.44
CA THR A 307 -2.98 27.33 -1.68
C THR A 307 -4.38 26.95 -1.23
N LEU A 308 -4.83 25.72 -1.53
CA LEU A 308 -6.13 25.24 -1.04
C LEU A 308 -6.16 25.15 0.50
N HIS A 309 -5.11 24.59 1.09
CA HIS A 309 -5.00 24.48 2.56
C HIS A 309 -5.11 25.86 3.23
N ARG A 310 -4.44 26.90 2.69
CA ARG A 310 -4.60 28.28 3.19
C ARG A 310 -6.02 28.81 3.05
N LEU A 311 -6.75 28.43 2.00
CA LEU A 311 -8.16 28.83 1.85
C LEU A 311 -9.03 28.16 2.92
N VAL A 312 -8.73 26.91 3.31
CA VAL A 312 -9.42 26.23 4.42
C VAL A 312 -9.07 26.88 5.75
N GLU A 313 -7.80 27.15 6.03
CA GLU A 313 -7.42 27.90 7.23
C GLU A 313 -8.13 29.26 7.32
N LEU A 314 -8.30 29.97 6.18
CA LEU A 314 -9.05 31.22 6.14
C LEU A 314 -10.55 31.01 6.40
N HIS A 315 -11.10 29.84 6.04
CA HIS A 315 -12.47 29.48 6.40
C HIS A 315 -12.62 29.29 7.91
N ASP A 316 -11.69 28.55 8.54
CA ASP A 316 -11.71 28.26 9.98
C ASP A 316 -11.60 29.52 10.85
N TRP A 317 -11.04 30.61 10.30
CA TRP A 317 -11.01 31.89 11.01
C TRP A 317 -12.39 32.43 11.37
N GLN A 318 -13.45 32.08 10.61
CA GLN A 318 -14.80 32.51 10.91
C GLN A 318 -15.34 31.92 12.23
N ASP A 319 -14.79 30.80 12.71
CA ASP A 319 -15.16 30.16 13.98
C ASP A 319 -14.48 30.85 15.19
N ASN A 320 -13.56 31.79 14.93
CA ASN A 320 -12.95 32.59 15.97
C ASN A 320 -13.92 33.66 16.46
N LEU A 321 -14.21 33.67 17.76
CA LEU A 321 -15.19 34.56 18.40
C LEU A 321 -14.95 36.05 18.06
N PHE A 322 -13.69 36.48 17.95
CA PHE A 322 -13.33 37.87 17.59
C PHE A 322 -13.58 38.16 16.13
N PHE A 323 -13.41 37.21 15.25
CA PHE A 323 -13.61 37.38 13.81
C PHE A 323 -15.06 37.22 13.38
N LEU A 324 -15.88 36.52 14.17
CA LEU A 324 -17.29 36.28 13.90
C LEU A 324 -18.07 37.58 13.63
N MET A 325 -17.75 38.66 14.38
CA MET A 325 -18.35 39.99 14.22
C MET A 325 -18.11 40.59 12.83
N PHE A 326 -16.98 40.27 12.19
CA PHE A 326 -16.60 40.81 10.88
C PHE A 326 -16.92 39.85 9.73
N SER A 327 -17.07 38.56 10.01
CA SER A 327 -17.25 37.55 8.98
C SER A 327 -18.54 37.72 8.16
N ALA A 328 -19.65 38.04 8.82
CA ALA A 328 -20.94 38.27 8.17
C ALA A 328 -20.98 39.54 7.29
N PRO A 329 -20.58 40.75 7.78
CA PRO A 329 -20.53 41.93 6.95
C PRO A 329 -19.57 41.84 5.77
N LEU A 330 -18.48 41.06 5.92
CA LEU A 330 -17.48 40.86 4.85
C LEU A 330 -17.86 39.72 3.89
N MET A 331 -18.99 39.03 4.09
CA MET A 331 -19.34 37.82 3.32
C MET A 331 -18.18 36.80 3.24
N TRP A 332 -17.42 36.67 4.35
CA TRP A 332 -16.14 35.94 4.36
C TRP A 332 -16.25 34.54 3.81
N GLY A 333 -17.15 33.72 4.34
CA GLY A 333 -17.40 32.35 3.88
C GLY A 333 -17.77 32.29 2.39
N THR A 334 -18.53 33.28 1.89
CA THR A 334 -18.89 33.37 0.47
C THR A 334 -17.64 33.60 -0.41
N HIS A 335 -16.76 34.51 -0.03
CA HIS A 335 -15.54 34.78 -0.78
C HIS A 335 -14.58 33.60 -0.77
N VAL A 336 -14.40 32.96 0.39
CA VAL A 336 -13.57 31.75 0.53
C VAL A 336 -14.13 30.60 -0.31
N ALA A 337 -15.45 30.34 -0.26
CA ALA A 337 -16.08 29.33 -1.09
C ALA A 337 -15.87 29.55 -2.60
N TRP A 338 -16.00 30.79 -3.08
CA TRP A 338 -15.70 31.14 -4.47
C TRP A 338 -14.23 30.96 -4.82
N ALA A 339 -13.31 31.26 -3.90
CA ALA A 339 -11.88 31.06 -4.12
C ALA A 339 -11.53 29.55 -4.19
N MET A 340 -12.10 28.73 -3.32
CA MET A 340 -11.95 27.27 -3.37
C MET A 340 -12.51 26.69 -4.67
N GLU A 341 -13.69 27.15 -5.10
CA GLU A 341 -14.29 26.72 -6.36
C GLU A 341 -13.46 27.15 -7.59
N ALA A 342 -12.89 28.34 -7.55
CA ALA A 342 -11.96 28.79 -8.59
C ALA A 342 -10.69 27.94 -8.64
N TRP A 343 -10.14 27.59 -7.48
CA TRP A 343 -9.01 26.66 -7.36
C TRP A 343 -9.35 25.30 -7.95
N ARG A 344 -10.50 24.71 -7.57
CA ARG A 344 -10.98 23.42 -8.05
C ARG A 344 -11.12 23.35 -9.57
N ARG A 345 -11.65 24.40 -10.19
CA ARG A 345 -11.77 24.51 -11.66
C ARG A 345 -10.43 24.45 -12.38
N VAL A 346 -9.39 25.03 -11.77
CA VAL A 346 -8.04 25.06 -12.36
C VAL A 346 -7.29 23.76 -12.13
N HIS A 347 -7.41 23.19 -10.94
CA HIS A 347 -6.55 22.09 -10.49
C HIS A 347 -7.28 20.74 -10.37
N GLY A 348 -8.61 20.69 -10.31
CA GLY A 348 -9.36 19.48 -10.02
C GLY A 348 -9.00 18.29 -10.92
N ARG A 349 -8.90 18.50 -12.24
CA ARG A 349 -8.54 17.44 -13.19
C ARG A 349 -7.12 16.90 -13.00
N ARG A 350 -6.22 17.65 -12.35
CA ARG A 350 -4.83 17.26 -12.11
C ARG A 350 -4.68 16.42 -10.84
N ILE A 351 -5.65 16.48 -9.93
CA ILE A 351 -5.58 15.75 -8.66
C ILE A 351 -5.44 14.25 -8.93
N ARG A 352 -6.14 13.70 -9.90
CA ARG A 352 -6.00 12.29 -10.30
C ARG A 352 -4.56 11.96 -10.69
N GLN A 353 -3.94 12.78 -11.54
CA GLN A 353 -2.55 12.56 -11.96
C GLN A 353 -1.56 12.65 -10.80
N TRP A 354 -1.79 13.56 -9.86
CA TRP A 354 -0.95 13.70 -8.66
C TRP A 354 -1.11 12.51 -7.71
N LEU A 355 -2.35 12.06 -7.50
CA LEU A 355 -2.64 10.87 -6.69
C LEU A 355 -2.01 9.61 -7.30
N ASP A 356 -2.21 9.38 -8.60
CA ASP A 356 -1.68 8.22 -9.29
C ASP A 356 -0.14 8.21 -9.26
N ALA A 357 0.49 9.37 -9.50
CA ALA A 357 1.95 9.47 -9.43
C ALA A 357 2.48 9.23 -8.02
N ALA A 358 1.89 9.84 -6.99
CA ALA A 358 2.28 9.62 -5.60
C ALA A 358 2.08 8.15 -5.18
N ALA A 359 0.96 7.54 -5.58
CA ALA A 359 0.65 6.14 -5.30
C ALA A 359 1.67 5.18 -5.92
N GLU A 360 2.11 5.44 -7.16
CA GLU A 360 3.16 4.64 -7.79
C GLU A 360 4.51 4.83 -7.09
N PHE A 361 4.87 6.06 -6.67
CA PHE A 361 6.10 6.28 -5.89
C PHE A 361 6.09 5.54 -4.56
N GLU A 362 4.95 5.42 -3.89
CA GLU A 362 4.82 4.63 -2.67
C GLU A 362 4.95 3.12 -2.93
N ALA A 363 4.39 2.62 -4.04
CA ALA A 363 4.55 1.23 -4.46
C ALA A 363 6.02 0.92 -4.81
N PHE A 364 6.69 1.80 -5.56
CA PHE A 364 8.13 1.70 -5.81
C PHE A 364 8.95 1.72 -4.53
N SER A 365 8.63 2.62 -3.58
CA SER A 365 9.31 2.70 -2.29
C SER A 365 9.18 1.42 -1.49
N SER A 366 8.00 0.76 -1.56
CA SER A 366 7.73 -0.53 -0.92
C SER A 366 8.63 -1.64 -1.47
N LEU A 367 8.69 -1.80 -2.78
CA LEU A 367 9.57 -2.78 -3.43
C LEU A 367 11.05 -2.46 -3.22
N SER A 368 11.41 -1.17 -3.19
CA SER A 368 12.79 -0.72 -2.95
C SER A 368 13.24 -0.95 -1.51
N ALA A 369 12.31 -0.88 -0.53
CA ALA A 369 12.60 -1.25 0.85
C ALA A 369 12.91 -2.74 0.96
N TYR A 370 12.10 -3.59 0.35
CA TYR A 370 12.35 -5.03 0.29
C TYR A 370 13.71 -5.35 -0.36
N ARG A 371 14.03 -4.70 -1.51
CA ARG A 371 15.32 -4.86 -2.18
C ARG A 371 16.51 -4.42 -1.31
N PHE A 372 16.38 -3.30 -0.60
CA PHE A 372 17.42 -2.81 0.32
C PHE A 372 17.64 -3.79 1.48
N GLU A 373 16.59 -4.31 2.06
CA GLU A 373 16.62 -5.22 3.20
C GLU A 373 17.15 -6.62 2.83
N HIS A 374 16.98 -7.02 1.56
CA HIS A 374 17.41 -8.31 1.02
C HIS A 374 18.36 -8.14 -0.17
N PRO A 375 19.60 -7.65 0.06
CA PRO A 375 20.54 -7.34 -1.03
C PRO A 375 21.00 -8.58 -1.81
N GLY A 376 20.84 -9.78 -1.25
CA GLY A 376 21.13 -11.06 -1.91
C GLY A 376 20.04 -11.53 -2.89
N ASP A 377 18.84 -10.94 -2.85
CA ASP A 377 17.72 -11.33 -3.69
C ASP A 377 17.80 -10.60 -5.05
N PRO A 378 18.02 -11.30 -6.19
CA PRO A 378 18.20 -10.67 -7.49
C PRO A 378 16.88 -10.20 -8.12
N PHE A 379 16.98 -9.30 -9.09
CA PHE A 379 15.89 -9.12 -10.04
C PHE A 379 15.79 -10.31 -10.99
N PRO A 380 14.58 -10.79 -11.28
CA PRO A 380 14.37 -11.87 -12.25
C PRO A 380 14.62 -11.37 -13.68
N THR A 381 14.97 -12.29 -14.57
CA THR A 381 15.06 -12.03 -16.01
C THR A 381 13.77 -12.46 -16.69
N ILE A 382 13.08 -11.52 -17.34
CA ILE A 382 11.89 -11.82 -18.13
C ILE A 382 12.28 -12.14 -19.56
N VAL A 383 11.94 -13.35 -20.01
CA VAL A 383 12.18 -13.81 -21.38
C VAL A 383 11.00 -13.39 -22.24
N SER A 384 11.21 -12.44 -23.12
CA SER A 384 10.18 -11.93 -24.05
C SER A 384 10.65 -12.07 -25.50
N SER A 385 9.70 -12.22 -26.44
CA SER A 385 10.00 -12.17 -27.86
C SER A 385 10.09 -10.73 -28.34
N PRO A 386 11.12 -10.37 -29.10
CA PRO A 386 11.23 -9.02 -29.68
C PRO A 386 10.05 -8.67 -30.62
N ASP A 387 9.47 -9.68 -31.27
CA ASP A 387 8.42 -9.50 -32.28
C ASP A 387 6.99 -9.58 -31.72
N GLY A 388 6.83 -9.60 -30.38
CA GLY A 388 5.53 -9.73 -29.74
C GLY A 388 4.83 -11.08 -29.97
N GLN A 389 5.53 -12.08 -30.51
CA GLN A 389 5.01 -13.43 -30.65
C GLN A 389 4.84 -14.09 -29.28
N ARG A 390 3.93 -15.05 -29.20
CA ARG A 390 3.71 -15.84 -27.99
C ARG A 390 5.02 -16.56 -27.62
N VAL A 391 5.58 -16.25 -26.46
CA VAL A 391 6.76 -16.92 -25.92
C VAL A 391 6.34 -18.26 -25.31
N GLU A 392 7.14 -19.30 -25.52
CA GLU A 392 6.94 -20.55 -24.80
C GLU A 392 7.04 -20.33 -23.30
N ALA A 393 6.20 -21.05 -22.56
CA ALA A 393 6.19 -20.97 -21.11
C ALA A 393 7.55 -21.42 -20.54
N LEU A 394 8.14 -20.61 -19.67
CA LEU A 394 9.40 -20.88 -19.00
C LEU A 394 9.32 -20.41 -17.54
N TYR A 395 9.80 -21.27 -16.66
CA TYR A 395 10.12 -20.94 -15.28
C TYR A 395 11.40 -21.68 -14.87
N ASP A 396 12.52 -20.99 -14.81
CA ASP A 396 13.84 -21.54 -14.47
C ASP A 396 14.37 -20.82 -13.23
N GLY A 397 14.12 -21.41 -12.07
CA GLY A 397 14.49 -20.89 -10.76
C GLY A 397 15.55 -21.74 -10.09
N MET A 398 16.65 -21.11 -9.69
CA MET A 398 17.73 -21.75 -8.95
C MET A 398 17.73 -21.27 -7.50
N ASP A 399 17.88 -22.19 -6.58
CA ASP A 399 17.96 -21.92 -5.15
C ASP A 399 16.77 -21.08 -4.65
N LEU A 400 15.54 -21.48 -5.05
CA LEU A 400 14.29 -20.79 -4.70
C LEU A 400 13.97 -20.96 -3.22
N GLY A 401 13.73 -19.84 -2.53
CA GLY A 401 13.25 -19.80 -1.15
C GLY A 401 11.89 -19.15 -1.03
N HIS A 402 11.17 -19.41 0.03
CA HIS A 402 9.88 -18.78 0.30
C HIS A 402 10.08 -17.43 0.99
N PRO A 403 9.61 -16.30 0.40
CA PRO A 403 9.83 -14.96 0.97
C PRO A 403 9.23 -14.76 2.37
N LEU A 404 8.14 -15.45 2.69
CA LEU A 404 7.43 -15.34 3.98
C LEU A 404 8.00 -16.26 5.08
N LEU A 405 8.97 -17.11 4.76
CA LEU A 405 9.60 -17.97 5.75
C LEU A 405 10.92 -17.37 6.23
N PRO A 406 11.23 -17.50 7.53
CA PRO A 406 12.52 -17.09 8.07
C PRO A 406 13.68 -17.71 7.29
N ALA A 407 14.68 -16.90 6.97
CA ALA A 407 15.83 -17.33 6.17
C ALA A 407 16.55 -18.54 6.78
N ALA A 408 16.63 -18.62 8.12
CA ALA A 408 17.27 -19.73 8.84
C ALA A 408 16.50 -21.06 8.76
N ARG A 409 15.20 -21.02 8.42
CA ARG A 409 14.33 -22.19 8.31
C ARG A 409 14.00 -22.58 6.88
N THR A 410 14.37 -21.74 5.92
CA THR A 410 14.06 -21.96 4.51
C THR A 410 15.07 -22.91 3.88
N VAL A 411 14.61 -24.09 3.44
CA VAL A 411 15.38 -24.96 2.55
C VAL A 411 15.07 -24.55 1.11
N ARG A 412 16.10 -24.26 0.35
CA ARG A 412 15.98 -23.75 -1.02
C ARG A 412 16.06 -24.92 -2.01
N ASN A 413 15.29 -24.82 -3.10
CA ASN A 413 15.18 -25.85 -4.12
C ASN A 413 15.25 -25.26 -5.53
N ASP A 414 15.74 -26.05 -6.49
CA ASP A 414 15.72 -25.71 -7.91
C ASP A 414 14.39 -26.19 -8.54
N VAL A 415 13.78 -25.33 -9.35
CA VAL A 415 12.59 -25.68 -10.13
C VAL A 415 12.75 -25.19 -11.56
N ARG A 416 12.77 -26.11 -12.52
CA ARG A 416 12.87 -25.80 -13.93
C ARG A 416 11.70 -26.40 -14.69
N LEU A 417 10.86 -25.54 -15.23
CA LEU A 417 9.72 -25.89 -16.07
C LEU A 417 9.83 -25.15 -17.40
N GLY A 418 9.57 -25.87 -18.49
CA GLY A 418 9.61 -25.31 -19.85
C GLY A 418 8.97 -26.30 -20.81
N HIS A 419 9.60 -26.54 -21.94
CA HIS A 419 9.10 -27.52 -22.90
C HIS A 419 9.21 -28.95 -22.32
N ASP A 420 10.37 -29.32 -21.77
CA ASP A 420 10.65 -30.62 -21.21
C ASP A 420 11.50 -30.49 -19.91
N PRO A 421 10.88 -30.71 -18.74
CA PRO A 421 9.47 -30.94 -18.49
C PRO A 421 8.67 -29.64 -18.35
N ALA A 422 7.40 -29.71 -18.73
CA ALA A 422 6.40 -28.65 -18.49
C ALA A 422 5.64 -28.87 -17.17
N LEU A 423 5.66 -30.09 -16.64
CA LEU A 423 4.92 -30.48 -15.42
C LEU A 423 5.82 -31.24 -14.45
N PHE A 424 5.82 -30.80 -13.19
CA PHE A 424 6.27 -31.65 -12.08
C PHE A 424 5.09 -32.26 -11.32
N ILE A 425 5.12 -33.59 -11.12
CA ILE A 425 4.26 -34.31 -10.18
C ILE A 425 5.08 -34.51 -8.90
N VAL A 426 4.71 -33.77 -7.87
CA VAL A 426 5.42 -33.69 -6.58
C VAL A 426 4.77 -34.68 -5.61
N SER A 427 5.45 -35.78 -5.30
CA SER A 427 4.99 -36.79 -4.34
C SER A 427 5.71 -36.65 -2.99
N GLY A 428 5.11 -37.19 -1.92
CA GLY A 428 5.66 -37.15 -0.56
C GLY A 428 4.57 -37.22 0.49
N SER A 429 4.96 -37.48 1.73
CA SER A 429 4.06 -37.55 2.88
C SER A 429 3.47 -36.15 3.21
N ASN A 430 2.44 -36.12 4.05
CA ASN A 430 1.94 -34.85 4.58
C ASN A 430 3.02 -34.19 5.43
N MET A 431 3.09 -32.87 5.44
CA MET A 431 4.11 -32.03 6.10
C MET A 431 5.51 -32.09 5.47
N SER A 432 5.73 -32.82 4.37
CA SER A 432 7.05 -32.89 3.70
C SER A 432 7.46 -31.63 2.95
N GLY A 433 6.58 -30.62 2.86
CA GLY A 433 6.88 -29.33 2.20
C GLY A 433 6.29 -29.17 0.79
N LYS A 434 5.45 -30.10 0.31
CA LYS A 434 4.82 -30.04 -1.03
C LYS A 434 4.09 -28.72 -1.31
N SER A 435 3.12 -28.37 -0.48
CA SER A 435 2.33 -27.13 -0.65
C SER A 435 3.20 -25.86 -0.44
N THR A 436 4.24 -25.96 0.40
CA THR A 436 5.23 -24.88 0.57
C THR A 436 6.03 -24.65 -0.71
N LEU A 437 6.42 -25.72 -1.43
CA LEU A 437 7.10 -25.59 -2.72
C LEU A 437 6.21 -24.88 -3.75
N LEU A 438 4.93 -25.27 -3.86
CA LEU A 438 4.00 -24.63 -4.77
C LEU A 438 3.88 -23.12 -4.47
N ARG A 439 3.69 -22.78 -3.19
CA ARG A 439 3.67 -21.37 -2.78
C ARG A 439 4.98 -20.65 -3.06
N THR A 440 6.12 -21.31 -2.84
CA THR A 440 7.44 -20.72 -3.14
C THR A 440 7.54 -20.35 -4.62
N VAL A 441 7.16 -21.25 -5.52
CA VAL A 441 7.14 -21.00 -6.97
C VAL A 441 6.16 -19.88 -7.31
N GLY A 442 4.94 -19.94 -6.79
CA GLY A 442 3.89 -18.95 -7.06
C GLY A 442 4.23 -17.56 -6.57
N VAL A 443 4.69 -17.41 -5.32
CA VAL A 443 5.02 -16.09 -4.73
C VAL A 443 6.21 -15.46 -5.45
N ASN A 444 7.25 -16.24 -5.82
CA ASN A 444 8.36 -15.72 -6.61
C ASN A 444 7.93 -15.33 -8.03
N ALA A 445 6.98 -16.06 -8.65
CA ALA A 445 6.39 -15.62 -9.92
C ALA A 445 5.62 -14.31 -9.78
N VAL A 446 4.82 -14.14 -8.70
CA VAL A 446 4.12 -12.88 -8.41
C VAL A 446 5.10 -11.73 -8.24
N LEU A 447 6.15 -11.89 -7.43
CA LEU A 447 7.20 -10.88 -7.26
C LEU A 447 7.86 -10.53 -8.58
N ALA A 448 8.23 -11.53 -9.38
CA ALA A 448 8.87 -11.33 -10.67
C ALA A 448 8.00 -10.52 -11.62
N LEU A 449 6.72 -10.88 -11.75
CA LEU A 449 5.78 -10.23 -12.66
C LEU A 449 5.29 -8.86 -12.13
N ALA A 450 5.46 -8.59 -10.84
CA ALA A 450 5.27 -7.25 -10.28
C ALA A 450 6.49 -6.32 -10.48
N GLY A 451 7.65 -6.84 -10.93
CA GLY A 451 8.90 -6.09 -11.08
C GLY A 451 9.74 -6.02 -9.79
N ALA A 452 9.47 -6.89 -8.83
CA ALA A 452 10.19 -6.98 -7.56
C ALA A 452 11.40 -7.93 -7.63
N PRO A 453 12.37 -7.83 -6.70
CA PRO A 453 13.37 -8.89 -6.47
C PRO A 453 12.70 -10.18 -6.00
N VAL A 454 13.34 -11.31 -6.27
CA VAL A 454 12.85 -12.65 -5.97
C VAL A 454 13.74 -13.36 -4.96
N ARG A 455 13.17 -14.22 -4.13
CA ARG A 455 13.91 -15.02 -3.14
C ARG A 455 14.54 -16.23 -3.80
N ALA A 456 15.63 -16.02 -4.54
CA ALA A 456 16.33 -17.04 -5.32
C ALA A 456 17.81 -16.68 -5.51
N ALA A 457 18.63 -17.62 -5.97
CA ALA A 457 19.94 -17.28 -6.53
C ALA A 457 19.79 -16.70 -7.94
N SER A 458 18.84 -17.21 -8.73
CA SER A 458 18.41 -16.65 -10.01
C SER A 458 17.02 -17.12 -10.38
N LEU A 459 16.28 -16.31 -11.13
CA LEU A 459 15.00 -16.68 -11.71
C LEU A 459 14.90 -16.11 -13.12
N ARG A 460 14.61 -16.97 -14.09
CA ARG A 460 14.27 -16.60 -15.47
C ARG A 460 12.88 -17.15 -15.77
N LEU A 461 11.99 -16.30 -16.25
CA LEU A 461 10.64 -16.72 -16.59
C LEU A 461 10.11 -15.95 -17.80
N SER A 462 9.20 -16.57 -18.55
CA SER A 462 8.39 -15.87 -19.54
C SER A 462 7.26 -15.08 -18.86
N PRO A 463 6.58 -14.16 -19.55
CA PRO A 463 5.29 -13.67 -19.07
C PRO A 463 4.34 -14.84 -18.84
N LEU A 464 3.76 -14.92 -17.63
CA LEU A 464 2.90 -16.03 -17.20
C LEU A 464 1.62 -15.49 -16.57
N ALA A 465 0.47 -16.07 -16.92
CA ALA A 465 -0.70 -16.04 -16.05
C ALA A 465 -0.47 -17.02 -14.90
N ILE A 466 -0.94 -16.69 -13.69
CA ILE A 466 -0.78 -17.56 -12.51
C ILE A 466 -2.15 -18.08 -12.11
N GLY A 467 -2.24 -19.36 -11.79
CA GLY A 467 -3.44 -19.97 -11.23
C GLY A 467 -3.10 -21.02 -10.18
N ALA A 468 -3.78 -20.97 -9.04
CA ALA A 468 -3.51 -21.84 -7.91
C ALA A 468 -4.79 -22.46 -7.33
N THR A 469 -4.69 -23.68 -6.82
CA THR A 469 -5.71 -24.36 -6.04
C THR A 469 -5.05 -25.05 -4.84
N LEU A 470 -4.66 -24.26 -3.83
CA LEU A 470 -3.97 -24.74 -2.63
C LEU A 470 -4.90 -24.76 -1.41
N ARG A 471 -5.96 -23.96 -1.45
CA ARG A 471 -6.95 -23.80 -0.39
C ARG A 471 -8.35 -23.89 -0.99
N ILE A 472 -8.95 -25.05 -0.95
CA ILE A 472 -10.36 -25.22 -1.29
C ILE A 472 -11.14 -25.31 0.02
N GLN A 473 -11.93 -24.29 0.29
CA GLN A 473 -12.81 -24.26 1.48
C GLN A 473 -14.20 -24.80 1.11
N ASP A 474 -14.77 -25.61 2.00
CA ASP A 474 -16.19 -25.94 1.94
C ASP A 474 -17.00 -24.70 2.29
N SER A 475 -17.91 -24.30 1.43
CA SER A 475 -18.90 -23.27 1.75
C SER A 475 -20.22 -23.93 2.12
N LEU A 476 -20.43 -24.17 3.40
CA LEU A 476 -21.72 -24.66 3.93
C LEU A 476 -22.87 -23.68 3.62
N LEU A 477 -22.58 -22.40 3.51
CA LEU A 477 -23.55 -21.34 3.20
C LEU A 477 -24.05 -21.40 1.75
N GLU A 478 -23.19 -21.83 0.80
CA GLU A 478 -23.57 -21.92 -0.62
C GLU A 478 -24.12 -23.30 -1.01
N GLY A 479 -24.11 -24.28 -0.10
CA GLY A 479 -24.60 -25.64 -0.36
C GLY A 479 -23.80 -26.40 -1.43
N ARG A 480 -22.59 -25.91 -1.76
CA ARG A 480 -21.71 -26.51 -2.78
C ARG A 480 -20.75 -27.50 -2.12
N SER A 481 -20.67 -28.72 -2.65
CA SER A 481 -19.66 -29.68 -2.19
C SER A 481 -18.26 -29.20 -2.57
N ARG A 482 -17.27 -29.50 -1.74
CA ARG A 482 -15.84 -29.24 -2.00
C ARG A 482 -15.42 -29.68 -3.42
N PHE A 483 -15.91 -30.82 -3.85
CA PHE A 483 -15.62 -31.36 -5.18
C PHE A 483 -16.16 -30.46 -6.30
N TYR A 484 -17.37 -29.91 -6.16
CA TYR A 484 -17.93 -28.97 -7.15
C TYR A 484 -17.15 -27.67 -7.21
N ALA A 485 -16.76 -27.13 -6.07
CA ALA A 485 -15.93 -25.92 -6.00
C ALA A 485 -14.56 -26.14 -6.67
N GLU A 486 -13.96 -27.32 -6.45
CA GLU A 486 -12.70 -27.73 -7.09
C GLU A 486 -12.83 -27.82 -8.61
N ILE A 487 -13.87 -28.46 -9.14
CA ILE A 487 -14.14 -28.53 -10.60
C ILE A 487 -14.31 -27.14 -11.19
N THR A 488 -15.07 -26.26 -10.53
CA THR A 488 -15.30 -24.89 -10.98
C THR A 488 -13.98 -24.14 -11.07
N ARG A 489 -13.13 -24.27 -10.04
CA ARG A 489 -11.81 -23.64 -10.01
C ARG A 489 -10.89 -24.14 -11.13
N ILE A 490 -10.87 -25.45 -11.36
CA ILE A 490 -10.10 -26.04 -12.47
C ILE A 490 -10.62 -25.58 -13.84
N ARG A 491 -11.93 -25.38 -13.97
CA ARG A 491 -12.53 -24.78 -15.16
C ARG A 491 -11.99 -23.36 -15.41
N GLU A 492 -11.95 -22.51 -14.37
CA GLU A 492 -11.38 -21.17 -14.46
C GLU A 492 -9.90 -21.20 -14.90
N LEU A 493 -9.11 -22.14 -14.37
CA LEU A 493 -7.71 -22.32 -14.78
C LEU A 493 -7.59 -22.76 -16.24
N ALA A 494 -8.49 -23.64 -16.71
CA ALA A 494 -8.51 -24.06 -18.10
C ALA A 494 -8.88 -22.91 -19.06
N ASP A 495 -9.76 -22.02 -18.61
CA ASP A 495 -10.14 -20.80 -19.36
C ASP A 495 -8.95 -19.81 -19.38
N LEU A 496 -8.21 -19.64 -18.26
CA LEU A 496 -6.98 -18.86 -18.23
C LEU A 496 -5.89 -19.43 -19.16
N ALA A 497 -5.74 -20.74 -19.23
CA ALA A 497 -4.77 -21.41 -20.11
C ALA A 497 -5.08 -21.20 -21.60
N ALA A 498 -6.33 -20.92 -21.95
CA ALA A 498 -6.75 -20.56 -23.30
C ALA A 498 -6.44 -19.12 -23.68
N GLY A 499 -6.01 -18.30 -22.71
CA GLY A 499 -5.65 -16.90 -22.92
C GLY A 499 -4.38 -16.68 -23.74
N PRO A 500 -4.03 -15.41 -24.00
CA PRO A 500 -2.86 -15.05 -24.82
C PRO A 500 -1.53 -15.32 -24.11
N VAL A 501 -1.52 -15.36 -22.78
CA VAL A 501 -0.33 -15.57 -21.94
C VAL A 501 -0.34 -16.99 -21.41
N PRO A 502 0.77 -17.76 -21.49
CA PRO A 502 0.85 -19.11 -20.95
C PRO A 502 0.53 -19.15 -19.44
N LEU A 503 -0.10 -20.23 -18.98
CA LEU A 503 -0.46 -20.42 -17.58
C LEU A 503 0.65 -21.14 -16.81
N LEU A 504 1.00 -20.62 -15.65
CA LEU A 504 1.66 -21.35 -14.56
C LEU A 504 0.58 -21.83 -13.60
N PHE A 505 0.33 -23.13 -13.56
CA PHE A 505 -0.66 -23.71 -12.65
C PHE A 505 0.00 -24.39 -11.45
N LEU A 506 -0.61 -24.23 -10.26
CA LEU A 506 -0.14 -24.74 -8.98
C LEU A 506 -1.31 -25.47 -8.31
N LEU A 507 -1.29 -26.81 -8.37
CA LEU A 507 -2.43 -27.63 -7.96
C LEU A 507 -2.06 -28.51 -6.76
N ASP A 508 -2.76 -28.36 -5.64
CA ASP A 508 -2.54 -29.19 -4.45
C ASP A 508 -3.63 -30.27 -4.36
N GLU A 509 -3.22 -31.54 -4.46
CA GLU A 509 -4.06 -32.73 -4.29
C GLU A 509 -5.37 -32.75 -5.09
N LEU A 510 -5.29 -32.81 -6.44
CA LEU A 510 -6.45 -32.79 -7.33
C LEU A 510 -7.50 -33.85 -7.02
N PHE A 511 -8.77 -33.44 -7.05
CA PHE A 511 -9.96 -34.30 -6.93
C PHE A 511 -9.98 -35.16 -5.68
N HIS A 512 -9.58 -34.57 -4.55
CA HIS A 512 -9.54 -35.33 -3.27
C HIS A 512 -10.91 -35.84 -2.81
N GLY A 513 -12.01 -35.26 -3.28
CA GLY A 513 -13.38 -35.59 -2.91
C GLY A 513 -14.04 -36.72 -3.72
N THR A 514 -13.29 -37.45 -4.62
CA THR A 514 -13.84 -38.54 -5.42
C THR A 514 -13.07 -39.85 -5.26
N ASN A 515 -13.57 -40.93 -5.86
CA ASN A 515 -12.89 -42.23 -5.82
C ASN A 515 -11.56 -42.24 -6.61
N SER A 516 -10.66 -43.20 -6.32
CA SER A 516 -9.31 -43.22 -6.89
C SER A 516 -9.29 -43.41 -8.42
N HIS A 517 -10.27 -44.10 -8.99
CA HIS A 517 -10.35 -44.30 -10.45
C HIS A 517 -10.70 -43.00 -11.16
N ASP A 518 -11.77 -42.32 -10.74
CA ASP A 518 -12.23 -41.07 -11.33
C ASP A 518 -11.19 -39.96 -11.13
N ARG A 519 -10.49 -39.96 -9.97
CA ARG A 519 -9.37 -39.07 -9.69
C ARG A 519 -8.25 -39.23 -10.71
N LEU A 520 -7.82 -40.47 -10.98
CA LEU A 520 -6.74 -40.73 -11.95
C LEU A 520 -7.13 -40.31 -13.36
N VAL A 521 -8.33 -40.69 -13.81
CA VAL A 521 -8.84 -40.35 -15.15
C VAL A 521 -9.02 -38.83 -15.29
N GLY A 522 -9.68 -38.22 -14.32
CA GLY A 522 -9.94 -36.78 -14.31
C GLY A 522 -8.65 -35.93 -14.28
N SER A 523 -7.72 -36.26 -13.36
CA SER A 523 -6.42 -35.60 -13.27
C SER A 523 -5.61 -35.74 -14.55
N SER A 524 -5.55 -36.95 -15.14
CA SER A 524 -4.85 -37.18 -16.40
C SER A 524 -5.41 -36.32 -17.54
N GLY A 525 -6.76 -36.27 -17.64
CA GLY A 525 -7.43 -35.46 -18.66
C GLY A 525 -7.18 -33.98 -18.51
N VAL A 526 -7.31 -33.42 -17.29
CA VAL A 526 -7.06 -32.00 -16.98
C VAL A 526 -5.62 -31.63 -17.27
N LEU A 527 -4.65 -32.40 -16.74
CA LEU A 527 -3.23 -32.11 -16.91
C LEU A 527 -2.82 -32.15 -18.40
N ARG A 528 -3.28 -33.13 -19.15
CA ARG A 528 -3.06 -33.20 -20.60
C ARG A 528 -3.64 -31.96 -21.30
N GLY A 529 -4.87 -31.60 -20.99
CA GLY A 529 -5.54 -30.44 -21.58
C GLY A 529 -4.85 -29.10 -21.28
N LEU A 530 -4.26 -28.93 -20.08
CA LEU A 530 -3.45 -27.77 -19.73
C LEU A 530 -2.12 -27.73 -20.51
N LEU A 531 -1.41 -28.86 -20.54
CA LEU A 531 -0.15 -28.99 -21.28
C LEU A 531 -0.32 -28.78 -22.79
N ASP A 532 -1.43 -29.25 -23.38
CA ASP A 532 -1.73 -29.08 -24.80
C ASP A 532 -2.00 -27.61 -25.17
N ARG A 533 -2.34 -26.77 -24.17
CA ARG A 533 -2.44 -25.31 -24.31
C ARG A 533 -1.12 -24.57 -24.07
N GLY A 534 -0.03 -25.29 -23.82
CA GLY A 534 1.28 -24.74 -23.53
C GLY A 534 1.42 -24.18 -22.09
N ALA A 535 0.59 -24.64 -21.16
CA ALA A 535 0.74 -24.32 -19.75
C ALA A 535 1.88 -25.13 -19.13
N ILE A 536 2.51 -24.58 -18.09
CA ILE A 536 3.49 -25.25 -17.23
C ILE A 536 3.00 -25.26 -15.78
N GLY A 537 3.46 -26.18 -14.97
CA GLY A 537 3.07 -26.16 -13.56
C GLY A 537 3.51 -27.30 -12.69
N LEU A 538 3.01 -27.28 -11.48
CA LEU A 538 3.24 -28.30 -10.45
C LEU A 538 1.91 -28.84 -9.93
N ILE A 539 1.89 -30.13 -9.68
CA ILE A 539 0.80 -30.80 -8.95
C ILE A 539 1.39 -31.60 -7.79
N THR A 540 0.78 -31.51 -6.62
CA THR A 540 1.15 -32.37 -5.50
C THR A 540 0.24 -33.56 -5.42
N THR A 541 0.75 -34.67 -4.89
CA THR A 541 -0.03 -35.85 -4.59
C THR A 541 0.59 -36.67 -3.46
N HIS A 542 -0.26 -37.31 -2.69
CA HIS A 542 0.12 -38.41 -1.79
C HIS A 542 -0.25 -39.79 -2.39
N ASP A 543 -0.97 -39.82 -3.53
CA ASP A 543 -1.39 -41.02 -4.22
C ASP A 543 -0.35 -41.42 -5.29
N LEU A 544 0.33 -42.54 -5.04
CA LEU A 544 1.35 -43.07 -5.95
C LEU A 544 0.79 -43.44 -7.33
N ALA A 545 -0.52 -43.75 -7.43
CA ALA A 545 -1.13 -44.02 -8.73
C ALA A 545 -1.07 -42.81 -9.67
N LEU A 546 -1.13 -41.61 -9.14
CA LEU A 546 -1.01 -40.39 -9.95
C LEU A 546 0.41 -40.16 -10.50
N THR A 547 1.44 -40.74 -9.88
CA THR A 547 2.81 -40.67 -10.40
C THR A 547 2.98 -41.35 -11.76
N ALA A 548 2.09 -42.32 -12.08
CA ALA A 548 2.07 -42.97 -13.39
C ALA A 548 1.71 -42.02 -14.53
N ILE A 549 1.01 -40.90 -14.25
CA ILE A 549 0.68 -39.88 -15.24
C ILE A 549 1.95 -39.28 -15.85
N ALA A 550 3.02 -39.09 -15.07
CA ALA A 550 4.27 -38.55 -15.59
C ALA A 550 4.85 -39.46 -16.70
N ARG A 551 4.77 -40.79 -16.54
CA ARG A 551 5.21 -41.73 -17.58
C ARG A 551 4.37 -41.65 -18.85
N ALA A 552 3.06 -41.47 -18.70
CA ALA A 552 2.14 -41.34 -19.83
C ALA A 552 2.27 -40.00 -20.59
N LEU A 553 2.80 -38.99 -19.95
CA LEU A 553 3.00 -37.62 -20.51
C LEU A 553 4.49 -37.31 -20.81
N ALA A 554 5.40 -38.31 -20.65
CA ALA A 554 6.82 -38.08 -20.95
C ALA A 554 7.04 -37.65 -22.41
N PRO A 555 8.00 -36.75 -22.71
CA PRO A 555 8.93 -36.11 -21.77
C PRO A 555 8.37 -34.86 -21.07
N ARG A 556 7.15 -34.41 -21.40
CA ARG A 556 6.53 -33.19 -20.89
C ARG A 556 6.26 -33.18 -19.37
N ALA A 557 6.27 -34.34 -18.72
CA ALA A 557 6.05 -34.46 -17.29
C ALA A 557 7.15 -35.29 -16.62
N ALA A 558 7.55 -34.89 -15.42
CA ALA A 558 8.51 -35.58 -14.59
C ALA A 558 8.00 -35.73 -13.15
N ASN A 559 8.35 -36.85 -12.51
CA ASN A 559 8.12 -37.04 -11.08
C ASN A 559 9.27 -36.44 -10.29
N VAL A 560 8.92 -35.79 -9.21
CA VAL A 560 9.82 -35.32 -8.16
C VAL A 560 9.22 -35.64 -6.79
N HIS A 561 10.03 -35.72 -5.75
CA HIS A 561 9.52 -36.04 -4.43
C HIS A 561 10.29 -35.36 -3.31
N PHE A 562 9.64 -35.26 -2.16
CA PHE A 562 10.25 -35.01 -0.87
C PHE A 562 10.36 -36.28 -0.07
N ASP A 563 11.54 -36.51 0.50
CA ASP A 563 11.83 -37.65 1.34
C ASP A 563 11.55 -37.33 2.81
N ASP A 564 11.17 -38.37 3.56
CA ASP A 564 11.12 -38.36 5.00
C ASP A 564 11.96 -39.52 5.56
N THR A 565 12.61 -39.31 6.69
CA THR A 565 13.37 -40.29 7.41
C THR A 565 12.79 -40.48 8.81
N PHE A 566 12.61 -41.73 9.19
CA PHE A 566 12.14 -42.06 10.54
C PHE A 566 13.33 -42.52 11.39
N ASP A 567 13.62 -41.82 12.50
CA ASP A 567 14.73 -42.12 13.40
C ASP A 567 14.36 -43.05 14.58
N GLY A 568 13.19 -43.68 14.50
CA GLY A 568 12.65 -44.57 15.54
C GLY A 568 11.76 -43.83 16.57
N ARG A 569 11.68 -42.51 16.54
CA ARG A 569 10.83 -41.67 17.41
C ARG A 569 10.04 -40.62 16.65
N GLU A 570 10.70 -39.91 15.74
CA GLU A 570 10.13 -38.80 15.00
C GLU A 570 10.42 -38.94 13.51
N ILE A 571 9.51 -38.43 12.68
CA ILE A 571 9.75 -38.25 11.25
C ILE A 571 10.51 -36.93 11.06
N ARG A 572 11.63 -37.01 10.35
CA ARG A 572 12.42 -35.83 9.95
C ARG A 572 12.31 -35.60 8.44
N PHE A 573 12.16 -34.35 8.07
CA PHE A 573 12.07 -33.91 6.69
C PHE A 573 13.30 -33.11 6.32
N ASP A 574 13.93 -33.42 5.19
CA ASP A 574 15.06 -32.66 4.66
C ASP A 574 14.59 -31.47 3.78
N TYR A 575 13.31 -31.43 3.40
CA TYR A 575 12.67 -30.43 2.53
C TYR A 575 13.40 -30.23 1.20
N ARG A 576 14.17 -31.19 0.73
CA ARG A 576 14.91 -31.17 -0.53
C ARG A 576 14.16 -31.91 -1.62
N LEU A 577 13.95 -31.21 -2.74
CA LEU A 577 13.31 -31.81 -3.92
C LEU A 577 14.27 -32.79 -4.61
N LYS A 578 13.83 -34.01 -4.80
CA LYS A 578 14.59 -35.09 -5.42
C LYS A 578 13.89 -35.60 -6.67
N PRO A 579 14.64 -36.06 -7.70
CA PRO A 579 14.05 -36.62 -8.92
C PRO A 579 13.42 -37.99 -8.66
N GLY A 580 12.37 -38.31 -9.42
CA GLY A 580 11.63 -39.57 -9.33
C GLY A 580 10.45 -39.53 -8.34
N PRO A 581 9.62 -40.55 -8.30
CA PRO A 581 8.53 -40.67 -7.33
C PRO A 581 9.07 -41.13 -5.96
N VAL A 582 8.33 -40.82 -4.88
CA VAL A 582 8.63 -41.35 -3.55
C VAL A 582 8.51 -42.89 -3.57
N THR A 583 9.50 -43.57 -3.02
CA THR A 583 9.57 -45.05 -3.02
C THR A 583 9.22 -45.68 -1.68
N HIS A 584 9.26 -44.92 -0.60
CA HIS A 584 9.02 -45.40 0.76
C HIS A 584 8.00 -44.47 1.46
N SER A 585 7.17 -45.07 2.31
CA SER A 585 6.26 -44.35 3.19
C SER A 585 6.54 -44.74 4.63
N ASN A 586 6.88 -43.74 5.47
CA ASN A 586 7.12 -43.98 6.89
C ASN A 586 5.84 -43.90 7.76
N ALA A 587 4.66 -43.73 7.14
CA ALA A 587 3.39 -43.59 7.86
C ALA A 587 3.08 -44.81 8.76
N ILE A 588 3.31 -46.03 8.28
CA ILE A 588 3.10 -47.26 9.04
C ILE A 588 4.09 -47.34 10.22
N ALA A 589 5.35 -46.96 10.01
CA ALA A 589 6.35 -46.90 11.06
C ALA A 589 5.98 -45.91 12.16
N LEU A 590 5.44 -44.76 11.79
CA LEU A 590 4.94 -43.76 12.74
C LEU A 590 3.72 -44.25 13.52
N MET A 591 2.74 -44.90 12.86
CA MET A 591 1.57 -45.49 13.53
C MET A 591 1.99 -46.47 14.62
N ARG A 592 3.00 -47.30 14.34
CA ARG A 592 3.56 -48.23 15.31
C ARG A 592 4.28 -47.51 16.46
N ALA A 593 5.04 -46.49 16.15
CA ALA A 593 5.79 -45.72 17.15
C ALA A 593 4.87 -44.99 18.17
N VAL A 594 3.65 -44.61 17.76
CA VAL A 594 2.63 -44.04 18.66
C VAL A 594 1.77 -45.10 19.33
N GLY A 595 2.09 -46.40 19.17
CA GLY A 595 1.44 -47.50 19.86
C GLY A 595 0.21 -48.09 19.16
N LEU A 596 0.00 -47.79 17.87
CA LEU A 596 -1.07 -48.44 17.09
C LEU A 596 -0.60 -49.80 16.58
N ASP A 597 -1.44 -50.83 16.77
CA ASP A 597 -1.18 -52.20 16.30
C ASP A 597 -1.48 -52.30 14.79
N VAL A 598 -0.45 -52.08 13.98
CA VAL A 598 -0.55 -52.13 12.51
C VAL A 598 0.30 -53.31 12.00
N PRO A 599 -0.30 -54.25 11.24
CA PRO A 599 0.41 -55.41 10.72
C PRO A 599 1.56 -55.04 9.78
N GLU A 600 2.59 -55.90 9.72
CA GLU A 600 3.65 -55.75 8.73
C GLU A 600 3.11 -55.99 7.32
N THR A 601 3.22 -54.99 6.46
CA THR A 601 3.03 -55.20 5.03
C THR A 601 4.21 -56.01 4.53
N GLN A 602 3.95 -57.27 4.16
CA GLN A 602 4.91 -58.04 3.37
C GLN A 602 5.09 -57.29 2.04
N GLY A 603 6.31 -56.75 1.79
CA GLY A 603 6.71 -56.04 0.59
C GLY A 603 6.72 -56.91 -0.67
#